data_b35531b6e428349b0c6620bc2b9826be
#
_entry.id   b35531b6e428349b0c6620bc2b9826be
#
_cell.length_a   1.000
_cell.length_b   1.000
_cell.length_c   1.000
_cell.angle_alpha   90.00
_cell.angle_beta   90.00
_cell.angle_gamma   90.00
#
_symmetry.space_group_name_H-M   'P 1'
#
loop_
_entity.id
_entity.type
_entity.pdbx_description
1 polymer ?
#
loop_
_entity_poly.entity_id
_entity_poly.type
_entity_poly.pdbx_seq_one_letter_code
_entity_poly.pdbx_strand_id
1 'polypeptide(L)'
;MDELRPNEALKKLREQRDEKLKQTDQYGLADYPFRSDEHKQAWLDYRRDLRDLPANSPNVSIDLETGELLNVEWPTEPTILF
;
A
#
# COMPACT_ATOMS: atom_id res chain seq x y z
N MET A 1 -11.88 19.36 18.31
CA MET A 1 -11.58 19.07 18.00
C MET A 1 -10.95 18.41 17.48
N ASP A 2 -10.36 18.14 17.10
CA ASP A 2 -9.65 17.64 16.64
C ASP A 2 -9.90 16.63 15.81
N GLU A 3 -10.49 16.74 15.12
CA GLU A 3 -10.88 15.95 14.11
C GLU A 3 -9.79 15.53 13.24
N LEU A 4 -8.82 16.25 13.04
CA LEU A 4 -7.70 15.82 12.25
C LEU A 4 -6.85 14.83 12.98
N ARG A 5 -7.42 13.82 13.48
CA ARG A 5 -6.68 12.88 14.29
C ARG A 5 -5.73 12.07 13.46
N PRO A 6 -4.44 12.18 13.68
CA PRO A 6 -3.48 11.35 12.94
C PRO A 6 -3.75 9.86 13.09
N ASN A 7 -4.29 9.46 14.24
CA ASN A 7 -4.59 8.05 14.46
C ASN A 7 -5.65 7.54 13.51
N GLU A 8 -6.65 8.36 13.21
CA GLU A 8 -7.69 7.93 12.28
C GLU A 8 -7.16 7.85 10.87
N ALA A 9 -6.31 8.79 10.49
CA ALA A 9 -5.71 8.75 9.16
C ALA A 9 -4.82 7.52 9.01
N LEU A 10 -4.01 7.21 10.01
CA LEU A 10 -3.18 6.02 9.96
C LEU A 10 -4.02 4.76 9.93
N LYS A 11 -5.10 4.72 10.68
CA LYS A 11 -5.97 3.56 10.68
C LYS A 11 -6.55 3.32 9.30
N LYS A 12 -7.04 4.38 8.67
CA LYS A 12 -7.60 4.26 7.33
C LYS A 12 -6.53 3.85 6.33
N LEU A 13 -5.33 4.42 6.46
CA LEU A 13 -4.22 4.04 5.61
C LEU A 13 -3.92 2.55 5.72
N ARG A 14 -3.85 2.05 6.95
CA ARG A 14 -3.56 0.64 7.17
C ARG A 14 -4.66 -0.25 6.61
N GLU A 15 -5.91 0.16 6.75
CA GLU A 15 -7.01 -0.63 6.21
C GLU A 15 -6.94 -0.73 4.70
N GLN A 16 -6.66 0.37 4.03
CA GLN A 16 -6.54 0.36 2.58
C GLN A 16 -5.30 -0.41 2.14
N ARG A 17 -4.19 -0.24 2.87
CA ARG A 17 -2.97 -0.99 2.58
C ARG A 17 -3.21 -2.49 2.73
N ASP A 18 -3.88 -2.88 3.81
CA ASP A 18 -4.13 -4.30 4.06
C ASP A 18 -4.99 -4.90 2.98
N GLU A 19 -5.94 -4.12 2.46
CA GLU A 19 -6.76 -4.62 1.36
C GLU A 19 -5.91 -4.85 0.11
N LYS A 20 -4.98 -3.94 -0.17
CA LYS A 20 -4.09 -4.12 -1.32
C LYS A 20 -3.16 -5.31 -1.13
N LEU A 21 -2.67 -5.51 0.08
CA LEU A 21 -1.84 -6.69 0.36
C LEU A 21 -2.64 -7.96 0.18
N LYS A 22 -3.89 -7.96 0.64
CA LYS A 22 -4.75 -9.13 0.51
C LYS A 22 -5.00 -9.45 -0.96
N GLN A 23 -5.23 -8.44 -1.77
CA GLN A 23 -5.48 -8.65 -3.19
C GLN A 23 -4.26 -9.21 -3.92
N THR A 24 -3.08 -9.03 -3.37
CA THR A 24 -1.84 -9.46 -4.02
C THR A 24 -1.13 -10.57 -3.24
N ASP A 25 -1.82 -11.23 -2.30
CA ASP A 25 -1.17 -12.26 -1.50
C ASP A 25 -0.61 -13.39 -2.34
N GLN A 26 -1.25 -13.71 -3.47
CA GLN A 26 -0.77 -14.79 -4.32
C GLN A 26 0.64 -14.53 -4.83
N TYR A 27 1.02 -13.26 -4.97
CA TYR A 27 2.35 -12.93 -5.48
C TYR A 27 3.43 -13.09 -4.40
N GLY A 28 3.03 -13.35 -3.17
CA GLY A 28 3.99 -13.65 -2.11
C GLY A 28 4.26 -15.12 -1.93
N LEU A 29 3.59 -15.98 -2.69
CA LEU A 29 3.77 -17.42 -2.58
C LEU A 29 5.05 -17.83 -3.29
N ALA A 30 5.75 -18.79 -2.69
CA ALA A 30 7.04 -19.21 -3.23
C ALA A 30 6.91 -19.89 -4.59
N ASP A 31 5.77 -20.50 -4.86
CA ASP A 31 5.58 -21.27 -6.09
C ASP A 31 4.68 -20.58 -7.11
N TYR A 32 4.41 -19.27 -6.90
CA TYR A 32 3.64 -18.54 -7.90
C TYR A 32 4.42 -18.49 -9.22
N PRO A 33 3.77 -18.78 -10.35
CA PRO A 33 4.47 -18.86 -11.64
C PRO A 33 4.71 -17.47 -12.25
N PHE A 34 5.71 -16.78 -11.75
CA PHE A 34 6.07 -15.49 -12.33
C PHE A 34 6.67 -15.65 -13.70
N ARG A 35 6.53 -14.62 -14.52
CA ARG A 35 7.09 -14.63 -15.86
C ARG A 35 8.62 -14.57 -15.86
N SER A 36 9.19 -13.88 -14.86
CA SER A 36 10.63 -13.72 -14.79
C SER A 36 10.99 -13.38 -13.37
N ASP A 37 12.28 -13.44 -13.07
CA ASP A 37 12.77 -13.04 -11.75
C ASP A 37 12.55 -11.54 -11.54
N GLU A 38 12.64 -10.75 -12.59
CA GLU A 38 12.37 -9.32 -12.48
C GLU A 38 10.93 -9.06 -12.13
N HIS A 39 10.02 -9.80 -12.72
CA HIS A 39 8.60 -9.67 -12.42
C HIS A 39 8.34 -10.04 -10.96
N LYS A 40 8.93 -11.13 -10.52
CA LYS A 40 8.79 -11.57 -9.13
C LYS A 40 9.32 -10.50 -8.18
N GLN A 41 10.50 -9.96 -8.47
CA GLN A 41 11.10 -8.96 -7.61
C GLN A 41 10.26 -7.69 -7.56
N ALA A 42 9.68 -7.30 -8.69
CA ALA A 42 8.83 -6.10 -8.73
C ALA A 42 7.64 -6.25 -7.81
N TRP A 43 7.00 -7.42 -7.79
CA TRP A 43 5.86 -7.64 -6.89
C TRP A 43 6.30 -7.69 -5.43
N LEU A 44 7.44 -8.30 -5.14
CA LEU A 44 7.94 -8.34 -3.77
C LEU A 44 8.27 -6.93 -3.29
N ASP A 45 8.87 -6.11 -4.15
CA ASP A 45 9.17 -4.72 -3.80
C ASP A 45 7.91 -3.92 -3.56
N TYR A 46 6.89 -4.10 -4.41
CA TYR A 46 5.63 -3.42 -4.24
C TYR A 46 4.99 -3.77 -2.89
N ARG A 47 4.98 -5.06 -2.55
CA ARG A 47 4.38 -5.49 -1.29
C ARG A 47 5.19 -4.99 -0.09
N ARG A 48 6.52 -4.94 -0.21
CA ARG A 48 7.35 -4.38 0.85
C ARG A 48 7.04 -2.89 1.04
N ASP A 49 6.91 -2.16 -0.07
CA ASP A 49 6.60 -0.74 0.01
C ASP A 49 5.24 -0.51 0.64
N LEU A 50 4.26 -1.38 0.37
CA LEU A 50 2.98 -1.29 1.05
C LEU A 50 3.12 -1.50 2.55
N ARG A 51 3.89 -2.50 2.96
CA ARG A 51 4.07 -2.76 4.39
C ARG A 51 4.73 -1.59 5.09
N ASP A 52 5.64 -0.91 4.40
CA ASP A 52 6.37 0.22 4.99
C ASP A 52 5.64 1.54 4.86
N LEU A 53 4.53 1.57 4.15
CA LEU A 53 3.85 2.82 3.84
C LEU A 53 3.44 3.62 5.07
N PRO A 54 2.91 3.01 6.13
CA PRO A 54 2.55 3.81 7.31
C PRO A 54 3.75 4.53 7.91
N ALA A 55 4.90 3.86 7.97
CA ALA A 55 6.10 4.48 8.51
C ALA A 55 6.61 5.59 7.60
N ASN A 56 6.35 5.47 6.30
CA ASN A 56 6.81 6.44 5.32
C ASN A 56 5.80 7.53 5.03
N SER A 57 4.73 7.61 5.81
CA SER A 57 3.68 8.60 5.61
C SER A 57 3.43 9.38 6.90
N PRO A 58 4.45 10.11 7.38
CA PRO A 58 4.33 10.80 8.67
C PRO A 58 3.32 11.93 8.66
N ASN A 59 2.98 12.45 7.50
CA ASN A 59 2.06 13.58 7.40
C ASN A 59 0.69 13.17 6.87
N VAL A 60 0.36 11.90 6.97
CA VAL A 60 -0.91 11.41 6.45
C VAL A 60 -2.07 12.10 7.16
N SER A 61 -3.09 12.47 6.41
CA SER A 61 -4.28 13.11 6.95
C SER A 61 -5.48 12.68 6.13
N ILE A 62 -6.66 13.13 6.55
CA ILE A 62 -7.91 12.81 5.88
C ILE A 62 -8.56 14.10 5.42
N ASP A 63 -8.98 14.12 4.16
CA ASP A 63 -9.78 15.23 3.65
C ASP A 63 -11.17 15.11 4.26
N LEU A 64 -11.56 16.12 5.04
CA LEU A 64 -12.82 16.04 5.77
C LEU A 64 -14.02 16.15 4.86
N GLU A 65 -13.86 16.65 3.64
CA GLU A 65 -14.96 16.74 2.71
C GLU A 65 -15.20 15.46 1.95
N THR A 66 -14.13 14.81 1.52
CA THR A 66 -14.26 13.62 0.68
C THR A 66 -13.96 12.34 1.44
N GLY A 67 -13.30 12.43 2.58
CA GLY A 67 -12.89 11.25 3.32
C GLY A 67 -11.67 10.57 2.76
N GLU A 68 -11.00 11.19 1.79
CA GLU A 68 -9.85 10.59 1.16
C GLU A 68 -8.59 10.86 1.93
N LEU A 69 -7.63 9.94 1.82
CA LEU A 69 -6.33 10.13 2.46
C LEU A 69 -5.50 11.14 1.68
N LEU A 70 -4.77 11.97 2.42
CA LEU A 70 -3.88 12.98 1.85
C LEU A 70 -2.46 12.71 2.31
N ASN A 71 -1.50 13.18 1.51
CA ASN A 71 -0.07 13.09 1.84
C ASN A 71 0.42 11.66 1.93
N VAL A 72 -0.13 10.80 1.07
CA VAL A 72 0.27 9.40 0.98
C VAL A 72 0.70 9.14 -0.46
N GLU A 73 1.88 8.57 -0.62
CA GLU A 73 2.38 8.18 -1.93
C GLU A 73 2.25 6.68 -2.07
N TRP A 74 1.15 6.25 -2.68
CA TRP A 74 0.92 4.82 -2.87
C TRP A 74 1.93 4.26 -3.86
N PRO A 75 2.51 3.08 -3.56
CA PRO A 75 3.37 2.43 -4.55
C PRO A 75 2.57 2.07 -5.79
N THR A 76 3.26 2.03 -6.92
CA THR A 76 2.64 1.68 -8.18
C THR A 76 2.74 0.17 -8.39
N GLU A 77 1.60 -0.45 -8.71
CA GLU A 77 1.61 -1.88 -8.99
C GLU A 77 2.47 -2.18 -10.20
N PRO A 78 3.24 -3.29 -10.17
CA PRO A 78 3.99 -3.69 -11.35
C PRO A 78 3.04 -4.00 -12.51
N THR A 79 3.50 -3.71 -13.72
CA THR A 79 2.70 -4.03 -14.88
C THR A 79 2.79 -5.50 -15.17
N ILE A 80 1.80 -6.02 -15.89
CA ILE A 80 1.80 -7.42 -16.24
C ILE A 80 2.63 -7.70 -17.48
N LEU A 81 3.28 -6.69 -18.02
CA LEU A 81 4.05 -6.83 -19.24
C LEU A 81 5.49 -7.24 -19.03
N PHE A 82 5.87 -7.44 -17.78
CA PHE A 82 7.21 -7.94 -17.49
C PHE A 82 7.47 -9.27 -18.17
#